data_438eac6c41d32dd56b0c925261b5b5eb
#
_entry.id   438eac6c41d32dd56b0c925261b5b5eb
#
_cell.length_a   1.000
_cell.length_b   1.000
_cell.length_c   1.000
_cell.angle_alpha   90.00
_cell.angle_beta   90.00
_cell.angle_gamma   90.00
#
_symmetry.space_group_name_H-M   'P 1'
#
loop_
_entity.id
_entity.type
_entity.pdbx_description
1 polymer ?
#
loop_
_entity_poly.entity_id
_entity_poly.type
_entity_poly.pdbx_seq_one_letter_code
_entity_poly.pdbx_strand_id
1 'polypeptide(L)'
;MSSAHIPVDLCRRVAEQARFRCGYCLTQEVVIGRSMEFDHLLPRSLGGPTTEDNLWLACSLCNDHKSNRFLIIDPGTGVKVRVFNPRHQEWKQHFAWAEGATRIDGTTAIGRATVAALQLNRPSLVLARRLWVAAGWHPPQD
;
A
#
# COMPACT_ATOMS: atom_id res chain seq x y z
N MET A 1 -15.63 15.69 -0.36
CA MET A 1 -14.93 15.19 0.82
C MET A 1 -13.83 16.16 1.22
N SER A 2 -13.84 16.63 2.43
CA SER A 2 -12.76 17.48 2.91
C SER A 2 -11.54 16.59 3.21
N SER A 3 -10.42 16.91 2.63
CA SER A 3 -9.17 16.30 3.02
C SER A 3 -8.71 16.88 4.36
N ALA A 4 -8.08 16.07 5.18
CA ALA A 4 -7.41 16.57 6.36
C ALA A 4 -6.23 17.42 5.92
N HIS A 5 -6.07 18.56 6.54
CA HIS A 5 -4.84 19.32 6.35
C HIS A 5 -3.72 18.61 7.11
N ILE A 6 -2.68 18.24 6.38
CA ILE A 6 -1.51 17.59 6.95
C ILE A 6 -0.34 18.56 6.84
N PRO A 7 0.29 18.94 7.97
CA PRO A 7 1.43 19.87 7.91
C PRO A 7 2.56 19.34 7.01
N VAL A 8 3.21 20.26 6.31
CA VAL A 8 4.27 19.92 5.35
C VAL A 8 5.37 19.09 6.00
N ASP A 9 5.79 19.45 7.20
CA ASP A 9 6.85 18.71 7.90
C ASP A 9 6.42 17.28 8.21
N LEU A 10 5.16 17.05 8.54
CA LEU A 10 4.64 15.72 8.80
C LEU A 10 4.57 14.92 7.51
N CYS A 11 4.12 15.52 6.41
CA CYS A 11 4.13 14.89 5.08
C CYS A 11 5.53 14.40 4.73
N ARG A 12 6.53 15.27 4.91
CA ARG A 12 7.92 14.92 4.59
C ARG A 12 8.40 13.74 5.45
N ARG A 13 8.16 13.76 6.76
CA ARG A 13 8.58 12.67 7.64
C ARG A 13 7.95 11.34 7.25
N VAL A 14 6.64 11.34 7.00
CA VAL A 14 5.93 10.13 6.63
C VAL A 14 6.42 9.59 5.28
N ALA A 15 6.61 10.46 4.29
CA ALA A 15 7.12 10.05 2.98
C ALA A 15 8.53 9.44 3.10
N GLU A 16 9.41 10.05 3.91
CA GLU A 16 10.74 9.53 4.16
C GLU A 16 10.71 8.17 4.87
N GLN A 17 9.84 8.01 5.86
CA GLN A 17 9.66 6.75 6.57
C GLN A 17 9.19 5.65 5.61
N ALA A 18 8.32 5.99 4.68
CA ALA A 18 7.81 5.07 3.65
C ALA A 18 8.82 4.89 2.50
N ARG A 19 9.96 5.58 2.52
CA ARG A 19 10.96 5.57 1.45
C ARG A 19 10.38 5.94 0.10
N PHE A 20 9.39 6.83 0.08
CA PHE A 20 8.71 7.30 -1.13
C PHE A 20 8.13 6.16 -1.96
N ARG A 21 7.58 5.15 -1.28
CA ARG A 21 6.92 3.99 -1.88
C ARG A 21 5.51 3.86 -1.33
N CYS A 22 4.61 3.31 -2.16
CA CYS A 22 3.31 2.88 -1.66
C CYS A 22 3.49 1.79 -0.59
N GLY A 23 2.86 1.94 0.56
CA GLY A 23 2.96 0.96 1.65
C GLY A 23 2.39 -0.41 1.29
N TYR A 24 1.53 -0.50 0.29
CA TYR A 24 0.84 -1.73 -0.08
C TYR A 24 1.47 -2.42 -1.28
N CYS A 25 1.59 -1.73 -2.42
CA CYS A 25 2.13 -2.34 -3.64
C CYS A 25 3.62 -2.09 -3.84
N LEU A 26 4.26 -1.32 -2.97
CA LEU A 26 5.67 -0.94 -3.02
C LEU A 26 6.09 -0.20 -4.30
N THR A 27 5.14 0.29 -5.08
CA THR A 27 5.44 1.12 -6.24
C THR A 27 6.19 2.37 -5.79
N GLN A 28 7.29 2.67 -6.47
CA GLN A 28 8.14 3.81 -6.13
C GLN A 28 7.61 5.08 -6.78
N GLU A 29 7.57 6.15 -6.00
CA GLU A 29 7.13 7.47 -6.48
C GLU A 29 7.95 7.92 -7.68
N VAL A 30 9.27 7.72 -7.63
CA VAL A 30 10.18 8.12 -8.71
C VAL A 30 9.91 7.37 -10.01
N VAL A 31 9.43 6.14 -9.93
CA VAL A 31 9.12 5.33 -11.12
C VAL A 31 7.89 5.84 -11.85
N ILE A 32 6.86 6.24 -11.10
CA ILE A 32 5.62 6.73 -11.71
C ILE A 32 5.65 8.25 -11.95
N GLY A 33 6.64 8.96 -11.41
CA GLY A 33 6.77 10.40 -11.62
C GLY A 33 5.65 11.22 -11.03
N ARG A 34 5.02 10.75 -9.97
CA ARG A 34 3.86 11.41 -9.34
C ARG A 34 3.91 11.23 -7.84
N SER A 35 3.66 12.32 -7.12
CA SER A 35 3.54 12.28 -5.65
C SER A 35 2.40 11.38 -5.23
N MET A 36 2.63 10.61 -4.18
CA MET A 36 1.63 9.70 -3.61
C MET A 36 0.78 10.41 -2.57
N GLU A 37 -0.27 9.73 -2.15
CA GLU A 37 -1.25 10.24 -1.19
C GLU A 37 -0.90 9.76 0.21
N PHE A 38 -1.44 10.44 1.22
CA PHE A 38 -1.29 10.05 2.61
C PHE A 38 -2.54 9.31 3.06
N ASP A 39 -2.35 8.05 3.43
CA ASP A 39 -3.41 7.17 3.85
C ASP A 39 -3.54 7.19 5.37
N HIS A 40 -4.76 7.37 5.87
CA HIS A 40 -5.08 7.18 7.28
C HIS A 40 -5.25 5.68 7.53
N LEU A 41 -4.33 5.08 8.30
CA LEU A 41 -4.32 3.63 8.53
C LEU A 41 -5.61 3.18 9.20
N LEU A 42 -6.02 3.83 10.29
CA LEU A 42 -7.39 3.79 10.76
C LEU A 42 -8.13 4.92 10.05
N PRO A 43 -9.15 4.61 9.23
CA PRO A 43 -9.85 5.63 8.45
C PRO A 43 -10.44 6.74 9.32
N ARG A 44 -10.45 7.96 8.79
CA ARG A 44 -11.05 9.11 9.49
C ARG A 44 -12.51 8.88 9.82
N SER A 45 -13.26 8.22 8.93
CA SER A 45 -14.67 7.88 9.15
C SER A 45 -14.88 6.96 10.35
N LEU A 46 -13.82 6.25 10.79
CA LEU A 46 -13.84 5.39 11.96
C LEU A 46 -13.13 6.00 13.17
N GLY A 47 -12.89 7.30 13.13
CA GLY A 47 -12.26 8.02 14.24
C GLY A 47 -10.74 8.09 14.15
N GLY A 48 -10.14 7.73 13.02
CA GLY A 48 -8.70 7.77 12.85
C GLY A 48 -8.14 9.20 12.87
N PRO A 49 -7.13 9.50 13.70
CA PRO A 49 -6.57 10.83 13.79
C PRO A 49 -5.59 11.11 12.65
N THR A 50 -5.36 12.40 12.38
CA THR A 50 -4.31 12.85 11.45
C THR A 50 -3.03 13.07 12.25
N THR A 51 -2.37 11.98 12.58
CA THR A 51 -1.13 11.95 13.35
C THR A 51 -0.10 11.07 12.67
N GLU A 52 1.15 11.26 13.00
CA GLU A 52 2.26 10.53 12.37
C GLU A 52 2.07 9.01 12.44
N ASP A 53 1.66 8.50 13.60
CA ASP A 53 1.48 7.06 13.80
C ASP A 53 0.27 6.47 13.09
N ASN A 54 -0.61 7.30 12.55
CA ASN A 54 -1.79 6.86 11.78
C ASN A 54 -1.70 7.19 10.29
N LEU A 55 -0.55 7.62 9.81
CA LEU A 55 -0.36 7.99 8.41
C LEU A 55 0.72 7.13 7.76
N TRP A 56 0.51 6.82 6.50
CA TRP A 56 1.51 6.20 5.64
C TRP A 56 1.33 6.69 4.21
N LEU A 57 2.29 6.39 3.35
CA LEU A 57 2.23 6.76 1.94
C LEU A 57 1.55 5.66 1.13
N ALA A 58 0.69 6.03 0.21
CA ALA A 58 0.01 5.09 -0.68
C ALA A 58 -0.17 5.69 -2.07
N CYS A 59 -0.06 4.86 -3.10
CA CYS A 59 -0.41 5.32 -4.44
C CYS A 59 -1.93 5.55 -4.53
N SER A 60 -2.36 6.38 -5.48
CA SER A 60 -3.77 6.78 -5.55
C SER A 60 -4.71 5.59 -5.73
N LEU A 61 -4.33 4.58 -6.52
CA LEU A 61 -5.19 3.42 -6.76
C LEU A 61 -5.29 2.51 -5.54
N CYS A 62 -4.18 2.25 -4.84
CA CYS A 62 -4.27 1.47 -3.59
C CYS A 62 -5.10 2.22 -2.56
N ASN A 63 -4.93 3.53 -2.46
CA ASN A 63 -5.72 4.33 -1.53
C ASN A 63 -7.20 4.33 -1.89
N ASP A 64 -7.53 4.45 -3.17
CA ASP A 64 -8.91 4.38 -3.66
C ASP A 64 -9.54 3.02 -3.36
N HIS A 65 -8.85 1.92 -3.65
CA HIS A 65 -9.37 0.58 -3.38
C HIS A 65 -9.52 0.31 -1.89
N LYS A 66 -8.60 0.81 -1.08
CA LYS A 66 -8.73 0.70 0.37
C LYS A 66 -9.92 1.49 0.87
N SER A 67 -10.10 2.73 0.37
CA SER A 67 -11.19 3.61 0.77
C SER A 67 -11.21 3.75 2.31
N ASN A 68 -12.38 3.62 2.92
CA ASN A 68 -12.54 3.67 4.39
C ASN A 68 -12.63 2.27 5.02
N ARG A 69 -12.13 1.25 4.32
CA ARG A 69 -12.18 -0.12 4.84
C ARG A 69 -11.05 -0.36 5.83
N PHE A 70 -11.36 -0.98 6.93
CA PHE A 70 -10.42 -1.36 7.97
C PHE A 70 -10.42 -2.87 8.18
N LEU A 71 -11.61 -3.50 8.07
CA LEU A 71 -11.78 -4.94 8.10
C LEU A 71 -12.12 -5.43 6.70
N ILE A 72 -11.44 -6.47 6.27
CA ILE A 72 -11.57 -7.07 4.94
C ILE A 72 -11.59 -8.59 5.10
N ILE A 73 -11.95 -9.30 4.02
CA ILE A 73 -12.14 -10.74 4.08
C ILE A 73 -10.97 -11.46 3.40
N ASP A 74 -10.39 -12.43 4.11
CA ASP A 74 -9.44 -13.35 3.53
C ASP A 74 -10.17 -14.31 2.59
N PRO A 75 -9.89 -14.26 1.28
CA PRO A 75 -10.56 -15.16 0.33
C PRO A 75 -10.20 -16.64 0.55
N GLY A 76 -9.09 -16.92 1.22
CA GLY A 76 -8.68 -18.30 1.49
C GLY A 76 -9.46 -18.97 2.61
N THR A 77 -9.93 -18.21 3.59
CA THR A 77 -10.59 -18.76 4.79
C THR A 77 -11.99 -18.19 5.04
N GLY A 78 -12.32 -17.05 4.40
CA GLY A 78 -13.56 -16.33 4.68
C GLY A 78 -13.55 -15.52 5.98
N VAL A 79 -12.43 -15.47 6.68
CA VAL A 79 -12.31 -14.79 7.96
C VAL A 79 -12.06 -13.31 7.74
N LYS A 80 -12.67 -12.45 8.57
CA LYS A 80 -12.40 -11.02 8.58
C LYS A 80 -11.08 -10.76 9.27
N VAL A 81 -10.24 -9.96 8.61
CA VAL A 81 -8.95 -9.52 9.14
C VAL A 81 -8.78 -8.02 8.88
N ARG A 82 -7.84 -7.40 9.58
CA ARG A 82 -7.51 -6.00 9.33
C ARG A 82 -6.70 -5.89 8.04
N VAL A 83 -6.84 -4.76 7.35
CA VAL A 83 -5.97 -4.41 6.22
C VAL A 83 -4.54 -4.40 6.72
N PHE A 84 -3.59 -4.84 5.88
CA PHE A 84 -2.17 -4.74 6.19
C PHE A 84 -1.83 -3.33 6.65
N ASN A 85 -1.05 -3.21 7.74
CA ASN A 85 -0.62 -1.94 8.30
C ASN A 85 0.87 -1.74 7.98
N PRO A 86 1.20 -0.91 6.99
CA PRO A 86 2.60 -0.75 6.56
C PRO A 86 3.50 -0.07 7.59
N ARG A 87 2.93 0.63 8.57
CA ARG A 87 3.71 1.26 9.63
C ARG A 87 4.15 0.28 10.71
N HIS A 88 3.26 -0.65 11.07
CA HIS A 88 3.48 -1.52 12.23
C HIS A 88 3.77 -2.98 11.86
N GLN A 89 3.59 -3.35 10.60
CA GLN A 89 3.83 -4.72 10.13
C GLN A 89 4.88 -4.70 9.02
N GLU A 90 5.60 -5.79 8.90
CA GLU A 90 6.61 -5.93 7.86
C GLU A 90 6.00 -6.54 6.60
N TRP A 91 6.23 -5.90 5.47
CA TRP A 91 5.68 -6.33 4.19
C TRP A 91 6.05 -7.80 3.88
N LYS A 92 7.31 -8.15 4.08
CA LYS A 92 7.80 -9.49 3.75
C LYS A 92 7.21 -10.60 4.61
N GLN A 93 6.60 -10.27 5.74
CA GLN A 93 5.89 -11.26 6.57
C GLN A 93 4.52 -11.59 6.03
N HIS A 94 3.95 -10.75 5.19
CA HIS A 94 2.58 -10.91 4.69
C HIS A 94 2.50 -11.06 3.18
N PHE A 95 3.55 -10.71 2.46
CA PHE A 95 3.59 -10.71 1.00
C PHE A 95 4.91 -11.27 0.49
N ALA A 96 4.87 -11.76 -0.75
CA ALA A 96 6.08 -12.16 -1.48
C ALA A 96 5.91 -11.77 -2.96
N TRP A 97 7.01 -11.38 -3.57
CA TRP A 97 7.02 -11.19 -5.02
C TRP A 97 6.91 -12.53 -5.72
N ALA A 98 6.14 -12.57 -6.79
CA ALA A 98 5.94 -13.76 -7.62
C ALA A 98 6.12 -13.41 -9.09
N GLU A 99 6.36 -14.41 -9.91
CA GLU A 99 6.50 -14.28 -11.37
C GLU A 99 7.46 -13.15 -11.75
N GLY A 100 8.68 -13.22 -11.20
CA GLY A 100 9.72 -12.23 -11.51
C GLY A 100 9.39 -10.84 -11.05
N ALA A 101 8.75 -10.71 -9.88
CA ALA A 101 8.35 -9.45 -9.25
C ALA A 101 7.25 -8.69 -10.02
N THR A 102 6.51 -9.38 -10.89
CA THR A 102 5.38 -8.78 -11.59
C THR A 102 4.07 -8.92 -10.82
N ARG A 103 4.01 -9.89 -9.90
CA ARG A 103 2.83 -10.15 -9.07
C ARG A 103 3.20 -10.19 -7.60
N ILE A 104 2.21 -9.96 -6.75
CA ILE A 104 2.34 -10.02 -5.30
C ILE A 104 1.46 -11.15 -4.79
N ASP A 105 2.05 -12.11 -4.07
CA ASP A 105 1.30 -13.14 -3.36
C ASP A 105 1.10 -12.73 -1.91
N GLY A 106 -0.11 -12.96 -1.38
CA GLY A 106 -0.36 -12.88 0.05
C GLY A 106 0.03 -14.20 0.71
N THR A 107 0.90 -14.15 1.70
CA THR A 107 1.42 -15.34 2.38
C THR A 107 0.75 -15.60 3.73
N THR A 108 -0.10 -14.67 4.16
CA THR A 108 -0.89 -14.78 5.40
C THR A 108 -2.33 -14.38 5.08
N ALA A 109 -3.23 -14.59 6.04
CA ALA A 109 -4.62 -14.14 5.90
C ALA A 109 -4.69 -12.64 5.64
N ILE A 110 -3.90 -11.84 6.36
CA ILE A 110 -3.83 -10.39 6.17
C ILE A 110 -3.32 -10.07 4.77
N GLY A 111 -2.25 -10.74 4.33
CA GLY A 111 -1.68 -10.53 3.00
C GLY A 111 -2.66 -10.88 1.89
N ARG A 112 -3.30 -12.05 1.96
CA ARG A 112 -4.28 -12.49 0.95
C ARG A 112 -5.47 -11.54 0.87
N ALA A 113 -6.00 -11.15 2.04
CA ALA A 113 -7.13 -10.23 2.08
C ALA A 113 -6.76 -8.87 1.50
N THR A 114 -5.56 -8.36 1.80
CA THR A 114 -5.09 -7.07 1.28
C THR A 114 -4.86 -7.13 -0.23
N VAL A 115 -4.24 -8.19 -0.74
CA VAL A 115 -4.06 -8.39 -2.20
C VAL A 115 -5.41 -8.33 -2.91
N ALA A 116 -6.42 -9.04 -2.38
CA ALA A 116 -7.74 -9.08 -2.99
C ALA A 116 -8.46 -7.73 -2.88
N ALA A 117 -8.49 -7.14 -1.69
CA ALA A 117 -9.25 -5.92 -1.45
C ALA A 117 -8.67 -4.72 -2.20
N LEU A 118 -7.35 -4.58 -2.23
CA LEU A 118 -6.67 -3.47 -2.87
C LEU A 118 -6.29 -3.75 -4.32
N GLN A 119 -6.61 -4.92 -4.82
CA GLN A 119 -6.30 -5.34 -6.20
C GLN A 119 -4.82 -5.11 -6.53
N LEU A 120 -3.95 -5.68 -5.70
CA LEU A 120 -2.51 -5.46 -5.85
C LEU A 120 -1.94 -6.10 -7.12
N ASN A 121 -2.70 -6.97 -7.79
CA ASN A 121 -2.33 -7.59 -9.07
C ASN A 121 -3.27 -7.17 -10.20
N ARG A 122 -3.80 -5.96 -10.16
CA ARG A 122 -4.61 -5.45 -11.27
C ARG A 122 -3.83 -5.49 -12.58
N PRO A 123 -4.46 -5.84 -13.72
CA PRO A 123 -3.74 -6.11 -14.96
C PRO A 123 -2.83 -4.97 -15.42
N SER A 124 -3.26 -3.73 -15.29
CA SER A 124 -2.45 -2.58 -15.68
C SER A 124 -1.17 -2.46 -14.85
N LEU A 125 -1.24 -2.80 -13.56
CA LEU A 125 -0.08 -2.74 -12.68
C LEU A 125 0.88 -3.90 -12.96
N VAL A 126 0.35 -5.09 -13.23
CA VAL A 126 1.19 -6.24 -13.61
C VAL A 126 1.94 -5.95 -14.90
N LEU A 127 1.26 -5.37 -15.88
CA LEU A 127 1.91 -4.97 -17.14
C LEU A 127 2.99 -3.91 -16.91
N ALA A 128 2.69 -2.89 -16.11
CA ALA A 128 3.68 -1.85 -15.78
C ALA A 128 4.90 -2.45 -15.08
N ARG A 129 4.69 -3.37 -14.13
CA ARG A 129 5.80 -4.03 -13.43
C ARG A 129 6.71 -4.81 -14.38
N ARG A 130 6.16 -5.45 -15.41
CA ARG A 130 6.98 -6.14 -16.41
C ARG A 130 7.96 -5.18 -17.07
N LEU A 131 7.48 -3.99 -17.44
CA LEU A 131 8.32 -2.97 -18.05
C LEU A 131 9.35 -2.43 -17.06
N TRP A 132 8.94 -2.20 -15.81
CA TRP A 132 9.85 -1.69 -14.77
C TRP A 132 10.95 -2.71 -14.43
N VAL A 133 10.59 -3.99 -14.36
CA VAL A 133 11.57 -5.06 -14.12
C VAL A 133 12.58 -5.10 -15.27
N ALA A 134 12.10 -5.03 -16.51
CA ALA A 134 12.98 -5.03 -17.68
C ALA A 134 13.93 -3.82 -17.68
N ALA A 135 13.48 -2.68 -17.18
CA ALA A 135 14.31 -1.48 -17.07
C ALA A 135 15.27 -1.51 -15.87
N GLY A 136 15.12 -2.46 -14.97
CA GLY A 136 15.92 -2.53 -13.75
C GLY A 136 15.44 -1.60 -12.64
N TRP A 137 14.20 -1.11 -12.71
CA TRP A 137 13.65 -0.15 -11.76
C TRP A 137 12.85 -0.79 -10.64
N HIS A 138 12.48 -2.03 -10.77
CA HIS A 138 11.56 -2.72 -9.87
C HIS A 138 12.00 -4.18 -9.69
N PRO A 139 11.87 -4.81 -8.55
CA PRO A 139 11.31 -4.24 -7.30
C PRO A 139 12.27 -3.25 -6.62
N PRO A 140 11.76 -2.47 -5.64
CA PRO A 140 12.64 -1.57 -4.89
C PRO A 140 13.76 -2.34 -4.20
N GLN A 141 14.94 -1.74 -4.20
CA GLN A 141 16.08 -2.30 -3.47
C GLN A 141 16.15 -1.67 -2.08
N ASP A 142 16.36 -2.46 -1.07
CA ASP A 142 16.52 -1.99 0.32
C ASP A 142 17.98 -1.80 0.69
#